data_25c688fcbdf98a2fa871decfa9a00162
#
_entry.id   25c688fcbdf98a2fa871decfa9a00162
#
_cell.length_a   1.000
_cell.length_b   1.000
_cell.length_c   1.000
_cell.angle_alpha   90.00
_cell.angle_beta   90.00
_cell.angle_gamma   90.00
#
_symmetry.space_group_name_H-M   'P 1'
#
loop_
_entity.id
_entity.type
_entity.pdbx_description
1 polymer ?
#
loop_
_entity_poly.entity_id
_entity_poly.type
_entity_poly.pdbx_seq_one_letter_code
_entity_poly.pdbx_strand_id
1 'polypeptide(L)'
;LGGDHYKWRVMRACGVEEKYITGDAGDFEKFEKYAEVMPNLIGNPIYHWTHLELKNFFGIDECLTKENAREIYDKCNELLAKDEFRPRGLIEMSKVAAVCTTNDPIDDLKYHELIAKDGFKVKVLPAFRPDNALYIEKETYASYLADLAKASGVEIKNFSDIKKALKARIEFFDSHG
;
A
#
# COMPACT_ATOMS: atom_id res chain seq x y z
N LEU A 1 10.07 2.61 -3.71
CA LEU A 1 10.92 2.04 -2.64
C LEU A 1 10.36 2.32 -1.25
N GLY A 2 9.94 3.54 -0.97
CA GLY A 2 9.69 4.03 0.38
C GLY A 2 8.75 3.19 1.26
N GLY A 3 7.71 2.55 0.71
CA GLY A 3 6.74 1.77 1.48
C GLY A 3 6.66 0.28 1.09
N ASP A 4 7.51 -0.19 0.19
CA ASP A 4 7.42 -1.55 -0.36
C ASP A 4 8.37 -2.52 0.34
N HIS A 5 7.85 -3.24 1.33
CA HIS A 5 8.62 -4.22 2.10
C HIS A 5 9.09 -5.44 1.27
N TYR A 6 8.52 -5.72 0.11
CA TYR A 6 9.02 -6.75 -0.80
C TYR A 6 10.34 -6.31 -1.45
N LYS A 7 10.43 -5.05 -1.89
CA LYS A 7 11.68 -4.45 -2.38
C LYS A 7 12.75 -4.41 -1.29
N TRP A 8 12.37 -4.09 -0.04
CA TRP A 8 13.31 -4.14 1.10
C TRP A 8 13.89 -5.54 1.34
N ARG A 9 13.05 -6.59 1.24
CA ARG A 9 13.51 -7.98 1.43
C ARG A 9 14.56 -8.39 0.40
N VAL A 10 14.36 -8.08 -0.87
CA VAL A 10 15.34 -8.46 -1.91
C VAL A 10 16.63 -7.66 -1.76
N MET A 11 16.56 -6.39 -1.37
CA MET A 11 17.76 -5.59 -1.07
C MET A 11 18.56 -6.19 0.09
N ARG A 12 17.91 -6.56 1.19
CA ARG A 12 18.55 -7.26 2.33
C ARG A 12 19.16 -8.60 1.92
N ALA A 13 18.46 -9.39 1.12
CA ALA A 13 18.96 -10.67 0.61
C ALA A 13 20.21 -10.50 -0.27
N CYS A 14 20.36 -9.36 -0.94
CA CYS A 14 21.54 -9.00 -1.71
C CYS A 14 22.65 -8.30 -0.87
N GLY A 15 22.49 -8.21 0.46
CA GLY A 15 23.50 -7.65 1.35
C GLY A 15 23.58 -6.13 1.39
N VAL A 16 22.54 -5.42 0.95
CA VAL A 16 22.48 -3.96 1.03
C VAL A 16 22.33 -3.53 2.48
N GLU A 17 23.15 -2.55 2.90
CA GLU A 17 23.09 -1.98 4.24
C GLU A 17 21.74 -1.29 4.52
N GLU A 18 21.22 -1.44 5.75
CA GLU A 18 19.90 -0.95 6.14
C GLU A 18 19.71 0.57 5.96
N LYS A 19 20.78 1.36 6.04
CA LYS A 19 20.71 2.81 5.79
C LYS A 19 20.21 3.17 4.39
N TYR A 20 20.46 2.29 3.38
CA TYR A 20 19.99 2.46 2.01
C TYR A 20 18.61 1.81 1.75
N ILE A 21 18.02 1.17 2.74
CA ILE A 21 16.71 0.49 2.64
C ILE A 21 15.65 1.30 3.36
N THR A 22 15.68 1.29 4.69
CA THR A 22 14.71 2.01 5.55
C THR A 22 15.36 3.13 6.37
N GLY A 23 16.70 3.26 6.34
CA GLY A 23 17.44 4.27 7.07
C GLY A 23 17.45 5.65 6.41
N ASP A 24 18.44 6.45 6.70
CA ASP A 24 18.52 7.89 6.44
C ASP A 24 19.29 8.29 5.17
N ALA A 25 19.72 7.32 4.34
CA ALA A 25 20.33 7.63 3.04
C ALA A 25 19.36 8.41 2.14
N GLY A 26 19.91 9.27 1.27
CA GLY A 26 19.12 10.06 0.32
C GLY A 26 18.32 9.20 -0.67
N ASP A 27 17.24 9.74 -1.20
CA ASP A 27 16.31 9.00 -2.07
C ASP A 27 17.00 8.41 -3.30
N PHE A 28 17.90 9.18 -3.93
CA PHE A 28 18.66 8.69 -5.07
C PHE A 28 19.63 7.58 -4.65
N GLU A 29 20.34 7.71 -3.53
CA GLU A 29 21.25 6.68 -3.05
C GLU A 29 20.53 5.35 -2.80
N LYS A 30 19.31 5.41 -2.23
CA LYS A 30 18.44 4.23 -2.07
C LYS A 30 18.04 3.63 -3.40
N PHE A 31 17.67 4.47 -4.38
CA PHE A 31 17.31 4.02 -5.71
C PHE A 31 18.49 3.41 -6.46
N GLU A 32 19.67 4.02 -6.38
CA GLU A 32 20.90 3.49 -6.98
C GLU A 32 21.27 2.11 -6.42
N LYS A 33 21.15 1.93 -5.08
CA LYS A 33 21.37 0.61 -4.46
C LYS A 33 20.31 -0.42 -4.88
N TYR A 34 19.08 -0.01 -5.09
CA TYR A 34 18.07 -0.87 -5.65
C TYR A 34 18.38 -1.26 -7.11
N ALA A 35 18.82 -0.31 -7.92
CA ALA A 35 19.26 -0.57 -9.30
C ALA A 35 20.45 -1.52 -9.38
N GLU A 36 21.42 -1.37 -8.45
CA GLU A 36 22.60 -2.23 -8.37
C GLU A 36 22.26 -3.70 -8.11
N VAL A 37 21.16 -4.00 -7.39
CA VAL A 37 20.77 -5.39 -7.11
C VAL A 37 19.87 -6.00 -8.20
N MET A 38 19.32 -5.19 -9.13
CA MET A 38 18.41 -5.67 -10.16
C MET A 38 18.92 -6.86 -10.97
N PRO A 39 20.17 -6.87 -11.47
CA PRO A 39 20.69 -8.02 -12.22
C PRO A 39 20.67 -9.35 -11.44
N ASN A 40 20.74 -9.29 -10.11
CA ASN A 40 20.71 -10.46 -9.24
C ASN A 40 19.29 -11.01 -9.02
N LEU A 41 18.26 -10.28 -9.45
CA LEU A 41 16.85 -10.61 -9.22
C LEU A 41 16.17 -11.28 -10.44
N ILE A 42 16.92 -11.65 -11.47
CA ILE A 42 16.38 -12.35 -12.64
C ILE A 42 15.67 -13.63 -12.17
N GLY A 43 14.38 -13.79 -12.57
CA GLY A 43 13.52 -14.88 -12.11
C GLY A 43 12.70 -14.57 -10.85
N ASN A 44 12.99 -13.48 -10.14
CA ASN A 44 12.16 -12.99 -9.04
C ASN A 44 11.03 -12.09 -9.58
N PRO A 45 9.79 -12.18 -9.06
CA PRO A 45 8.69 -11.30 -9.47
C PRO A 45 9.01 -9.81 -9.38
N ILE A 46 9.81 -9.37 -8.40
CA ILE A 46 10.22 -7.97 -8.23
C ILE A 46 10.99 -7.45 -9.44
N TYR A 47 11.82 -8.27 -10.08
CA TYR A 47 12.50 -7.91 -11.33
C TYR A 47 11.48 -7.56 -12.42
N HIS A 48 10.50 -8.44 -12.65
CA HIS A 48 9.48 -8.24 -13.67
C HIS A 48 8.59 -7.03 -13.35
N TRP A 49 8.14 -6.89 -12.12
CA TRP A 49 7.28 -5.80 -11.71
C TRP A 49 7.96 -4.43 -11.86
N THR A 50 9.22 -4.33 -11.45
CA THR A 50 9.99 -3.09 -11.63
C THR A 50 10.07 -2.66 -13.10
N HIS A 51 10.39 -3.60 -14.00
CA HIS A 51 10.49 -3.28 -15.42
C HIS A 51 9.12 -3.04 -16.08
N LEU A 52 8.06 -3.71 -15.62
CA LEU A 52 6.69 -3.43 -16.05
C LEU A 52 6.22 -2.04 -15.57
N GLU A 53 6.56 -1.65 -14.35
CA GLU A 53 6.30 -0.29 -13.84
C GLU A 53 7.00 0.76 -14.70
N LEU A 54 8.31 0.58 -14.96
CA LEU A 54 9.10 1.48 -15.79
C LEU A 54 8.54 1.59 -17.22
N LYS A 55 8.20 0.47 -17.83
CA LYS A 55 7.65 0.43 -19.19
C LYS A 55 6.27 1.05 -19.28
N ASN A 56 5.33 0.60 -18.44
CA ASN A 56 3.92 0.92 -18.59
C ASN A 56 3.57 2.36 -18.17
N PHE A 57 4.28 2.89 -17.17
CA PHE A 57 3.99 4.23 -16.66
C PHE A 57 4.99 5.29 -17.12
N PHE A 58 6.26 4.92 -17.31
CA PHE A 58 7.32 5.89 -17.62
C PHE A 58 7.88 5.77 -19.04
N GLY A 59 7.42 4.78 -19.83
CA GLY A 59 7.89 4.57 -21.19
C GLY A 59 9.38 4.23 -21.28
N ILE A 60 9.89 3.48 -20.28
CA ILE A 60 11.29 3.05 -20.20
C ILE A 60 11.33 1.55 -20.46
N ASP A 61 11.93 1.14 -21.58
CA ASP A 61 12.06 -0.26 -21.98
C ASP A 61 13.41 -0.88 -21.55
N GLU A 62 14.38 -0.06 -21.17
CA GLU A 62 15.70 -0.49 -20.74
C GLU A 62 15.65 -1.18 -19.37
N CYS A 63 16.47 -2.23 -19.21
CA CYS A 63 16.65 -2.85 -17.91
C CYS A 63 17.35 -1.89 -16.95
N LEU A 64 16.82 -1.79 -15.74
CA LEU A 64 17.39 -0.98 -14.67
C LEU A 64 18.70 -1.61 -14.18
N THR A 65 19.76 -0.83 -14.23
CA THR A 65 21.09 -1.18 -13.72
C THR A 65 21.70 0.01 -12.98
N LYS A 66 22.81 -0.20 -12.29
CA LYS A 66 23.53 0.88 -11.61
C LYS A 66 23.95 2.00 -12.59
N GLU A 67 24.37 1.62 -13.78
CA GLU A 67 24.92 2.54 -14.80
C GLU A 67 23.90 3.54 -15.32
N ASN A 68 22.63 3.10 -15.48
CA ASN A 68 21.53 3.97 -15.97
C ASN A 68 20.61 4.48 -14.86
N ALA A 69 20.92 4.17 -13.59
CA ALA A 69 20.06 4.52 -12.46
C ALA A 69 19.76 6.03 -12.37
N ARG A 70 20.78 6.90 -12.59
CA ARG A 70 20.60 8.36 -12.53
C ARG A 70 19.63 8.85 -13.59
N GLU A 71 19.82 8.45 -14.84
CA GLU A 71 18.96 8.85 -15.95
C GLU A 71 17.51 8.41 -15.73
N ILE A 72 17.30 7.15 -15.34
CA ILE A 72 15.97 6.60 -15.06
C ILE A 72 15.32 7.32 -13.87
N TYR A 73 16.05 7.58 -12.80
CA TYR A 73 15.56 8.29 -11.62
C TYR A 73 15.06 9.69 -11.99
N ASP A 74 15.88 10.46 -12.72
CA ASP A 74 15.57 11.83 -13.09
C ASP A 74 14.36 11.87 -14.04
N LYS A 75 14.30 10.99 -15.06
CA LYS A 75 13.16 10.86 -15.98
C LYS A 75 11.86 10.48 -15.26
N CYS A 76 11.93 9.55 -14.31
CA CYS A 76 10.76 9.19 -13.50
C CYS A 76 10.27 10.37 -12.65
N ASN A 77 11.17 11.13 -12.02
CA ASN A 77 10.80 12.27 -11.20
C ASN A 77 10.21 13.42 -12.01
N GLU A 78 10.72 13.68 -13.23
CA GLU A 78 10.12 14.65 -14.16
C GLU A 78 8.66 14.30 -14.49
N LEU A 79 8.37 13.03 -14.71
CA LEU A 79 7.00 12.56 -14.98
C LEU A 79 6.13 12.60 -13.71
N LEU A 80 6.65 12.16 -12.56
CA LEU A 80 5.93 12.18 -11.29
C LEU A 80 5.58 13.59 -10.79
N ALA A 81 6.28 14.63 -11.29
CA ALA A 81 5.95 16.01 -10.98
C ALA A 81 4.69 16.52 -11.70
N LYS A 82 4.19 15.80 -12.71
CA LYS A 82 3.01 16.17 -13.48
C LYS A 82 1.72 15.73 -12.78
N ASP A 83 0.64 16.48 -12.98
CA ASP A 83 -0.65 16.20 -12.34
C ASP A 83 -1.25 14.85 -12.74
N GLU A 84 -1.07 14.42 -13.98
CA GLU A 84 -1.54 13.10 -14.45
C GLU A 84 -0.84 11.91 -13.77
N PHE A 85 0.33 12.11 -13.14
CA PHE A 85 1.03 11.09 -12.36
C PHE A 85 0.70 11.10 -10.87
N ARG A 86 -0.29 11.89 -10.44
CA ARG A 86 -0.83 11.78 -9.10
C ARG A 86 -1.52 10.41 -8.89
N PRO A 87 -1.76 9.96 -7.64
CA PRO A 87 -2.30 8.63 -7.36
C PRO A 87 -3.52 8.26 -8.18
N ARG A 88 -4.50 9.17 -8.35
CA ARG A 88 -5.70 8.93 -9.16
C ARG A 88 -5.36 8.72 -10.64
N GLY A 89 -4.46 9.52 -11.19
CA GLY A 89 -4.02 9.40 -12.58
C GLY A 89 -3.33 8.06 -12.84
N LEU A 90 -2.44 7.61 -11.95
CA LEU A 90 -1.79 6.30 -12.03
C LEU A 90 -2.81 5.13 -11.95
N ILE A 91 -3.83 5.25 -11.10
CA ILE A 91 -4.93 4.27 -11.02
C ILE A 91 -5.71 4.23 -12.34
N GLU A 92 -6.03 5.39 -12.93
CA GLU A 92 -6.73 5.47 -14.22
C GLU A 92 -5.87 4.90 -15.37
N MET A 93 -4.56 5.20 -15.41
CA MET A 93 -3.63 4.62 -16.38
C MET A 93 -3.58 3.09 -16.28
N SER A 94 -3.76 2.53 -15.08
CA SER A 94 -3.79 1.08 -14.84
C SER A 94 -5.06 0.42 -15.37
N LYS A 95 -6.07 1.19 -15.82
CA LYS A 95 -7.34 0.71 -16.39
C LYS A 95 -8.10 -0.25 -15.47
N VAL A 96 -7.99 -0.06 -14.15
CA VAL A 96 -8.71 -0.87 -13.17
C VAL A 96 -10.15 -0.38 -13.03
N ALA A 97 -11.09 -1.29 -12.83
CA ALA A 97 -12.51 -0.96 -12.63
C ALA A 97 -12.82 -0.58 -11.19
N ALA A 98 -12.11 -1.18 -10.24
CA ALA A 98 -12.28 -0.93 -8.82
C ALA A 98 -10.97 -1.15 -8.06
N VAL A 99 -10.82 -0.44 -6.95
CA VAL A 99 -9.74 -0.62 -5.97
C VAL A 99 -10.39 -1.00 -4.64
N CYS A 100 -9.95 -2.10 -4.03
CA CYS A 100 -10.34 -2.47 -2.68
C CYS A 100 -9.21 -2.11 -1.72
N THR A 101 -9.50 -1.23 -0.78
CA THR A 101 -8.56 -0.85 0.28
C THR A 101 -8.66 -1.83 1.45
N THR A 102 -7.63 -1.91 2.28
CA THR A 102 -7.63 -2.76 3.47
C THR A 102 -7.97 -1.92 4.69
N ASN A 103 -9.14 -2.16 5.28
CA ASN A 103 -9.67 -1.36 6.39
C ASN A 103 -9.96 -2.20 7.63
N ASP A 104 -9.60 -1.65 8.78
CA ASP A 104 -9.96 -2.25 10.06
C ASP A 104 -11.45 -2.00 10.38
N PRO A 105 -12.15 -2.92 11.09
CA PRO A 105 -13.52 -2.73 11.54
C PRO A 105 -13.84 -1.40 12.24
N ILE A 106 -12.87 -0.77 12.89
CA ILE A 106 -13.06 0.51 13.58
C ILE A 106 -13.00 1.74 12.66
N ASP A 107 -12.59 1.58 11.39
CA ASP A 107 -12.46 2.69 10.45
C ASP A 107 -13.81 3.38 10.16
N ASP A 108 -13.80 4.71 10.11
CA ASP A 108 -14.99 5.52 9.85
C ASP A 108 -15.35 5.63 8.36
N LEU A 109 -14.49 5.15 7.47
CA LEU A 109 -14.63 5.14 6.01
C LEU A 109 -14.88 6.52 5.36
N LYS A 110 -14.66 7.61 6.08
CA LYS A 110 -14.93 8.98 5.60
C LYS A 110 -14.25 9.32 4.28
N TYR A 111 -13.05 8.77 4.03
CA TYR A 111 -12.34 9.03 2.76
C TYR A 111 -12.97 8.28 1.58
N HIS A 112 -13.60 7.12 1.81
CA HIS A 112 -14.37 6.41 0.79
C HIS A 112 -15.59 7.25 0.37
N GLU A 113 -16.33 7.80 1.35
CA GLU A 113 -17.43 8.71 1.07
C GLU A 113 -16.99 9.97 0.32
N LEU A 114 -15.87 10.58 0.72
CA LEU A 114 -15.34 11.76 0.05
C LEU A 114 -14.95 11.47 -1.40
N ILE A 115 -14.27 10.33 -1.66
CA ILE A 115 -13.89 9.91 -3.00
C ILE A 115 -15.14 9.65 -3.86
N ALA A 116 -16.15 8.98 -3.30
CA ALA A 116 -17.42 8.73 -4.01
C ALA A 116 -18.15 10.03 -4.36
N LYS A 117 -18.20 10.99 -3.42
CA LYS A 117 -18.81 12.32 -3.65
C LYS A 117 -18.06 13.18 -4.67
N ASP A 118 -16.74 13.01 -4.77
CA ASP A 118 -15.87 13.72 -5.70
C ASP A 118 -15.95 13.20 -7.15
N GLY A 119 -16.69 12.12 -7.39
CA GLY A 119 -16.96 11.58 -8.72
C GLY A 119 -15.76 10.91 -9.37
N PHE A 120 -14.85 10.36 -8.59
CA PHE A 120 -13.74 9.58 -9.14
C PHE A 120 -14.27 8.38 -9.94
N LYS A 121 -13.77 8.18 -11.17
CA LYS A 121 -14.31 7.18 -12.10
C LYS A 121 -14.11 5.74 -11.64
N VAL A 122 -13.01 5.47 -10.91
CA VAL A 122 -12.71 4.15 -10.38
C VAL A 122 -13.37 4.00 -9.02
N LYS A 123 -14.12 2.93 -8.83
CA LYS A 123 -14.73 2.63 -7.53
C LYS A 123 -13.64 2.33 -6.50
N VAL A 124 -13.72 2.97 -5.33
CA VAL A 124 -12.84 2.71 -4.19
C VAL A 124 -13.70 2.14 -3.07
N LEU A 125 -13.53 0.86 -2.81
CA LEU A 125 -14.37 0.07 -1.91
C LEU A 125 -13.58 -0.38 -0.69
N PRO A 126 -14.18 -0.37 0.51
CA PRO A 126 -13.52 -0.87 1.71
C PRO A 126 -13.52 -2.40 1.74
N ALA A 127 -12.38 -3.03 2.01
CA ALA A 127 -12.32 -4.45 2.33
C ALA A 127 -12.20 -4.63 3.84
N PHE A 128 -13.18 -5.32 4.43
CA PHE A 128 -13.26 -5.59 5.85
C PHE A 128 -12.16 -6.55 6.30
N ARG A 129 -11.24 -6.08 7.15
CA ARG A 129 -10.11 -6.86 7.64
C ARG A 129 -10.01 -6.85 9.16
N PRO A 130 -10.58 -7.87 9.84
CA PRO A 130 -10.72 -7.89 11.30
C PRO A 130 -9.49 -8.44 12.05
N ASP A 131 -8.28 -8.34 11.52
CA ASP A 131 -7.08 -8.95 12.09
C ASP A 131 -6.86 -8.54 13.55
N ASN A 132 -7.07 -7.26 13.89
CA ASN A 132 -6.87 -6.79 15.25
C ASN A 132 -7.88 -7.36 16.25
N ALA A 133 -9.06 -7.79 15.80
CA ALA A 133 -10.02 -8.51 16.65
C ALA A 133 -9.60 -9.95 16.96
N LEU A 134 -8.60 -10.49 16.25
CA LEU A 134 -8.07 -11.85 16.41
C LEU A 134 -6.76 -11.90 17.23
N TYR A 135 -6.06 -10.77 17.35
CA TYR A 135 -4.75 -10.69 18.03
C TYR A 135 -4.89 -10.55 19.55
N ILE A 136 -5.51 -11.55 20.18
CA ILE A 136 -5.82 -11.57 21.62
C ILE A 136 -4.56 -11.49 22.52
N GLU A 137 -3.39 -11.85 21.98
CA GLU A 137 -2.10 -11.86 22.67
C GLU A 137 -1.44 -10.46 22.72
N LYS A 138 -1.93 -9.48 21.95
CA LYS A 138 -1.35 -8.14 21.93
C LYS A 138 -1.73 -7.36 23.19
N GLU A 139 -0.77 -6.64 23.74
CA GLU A 139 -1.00 -5.73 24.87
C GLU A 139 -2.09 -4.67 24.57
N THR A 140 -2.21 -4.29 23.29
CA THR A 140 -3.21 -3.31 22.81
C THR A 140 -4.60 -3.90 22.61
N TYR A 141 -4.83 -5.20 22.86
CA TYR A 141 -6.10 -5.84 22.55
C TYR A 141 -7.29 -5.26 23.33
N ALA A 142 -7.10 -4.97 24.62
CA ALA A 142 -8.16 -4.38 25.44
C ALA A 142 -8.57 -2.97 24.96
N SER A 143 -7.61 -2.13 24.58
CA SER A 143 -7.90 -0.81 24.00
C SER A 143 -8.59 -0.92 22.64
N TYR A 144 -8.17 -1.88 21.80
CA TYR A 144 -8.84 -2.16 20.54
C TYR A 144 -10.32 -2.55 20.73
N LEU A 145 -10.65 -3.40 21.73
CA LEU A 145 -12.03 -3.75 22.01
C LEU A 145 -12.88 -2.55 22.46
N ALA A 146 -12.29 -1.60 23.19
CA ALA A 146 -12.96 -0.36 23.55
C ALA A 146 -13.26 0.51 22.31
N ASP A 147 -12.32 0.61 21.37
CA ASP A 147 -12.52 1.31 20.10
C ASP A 147 -13.56 0.62 19.22
N LEU A 148 -13.55 -0.72 19.17
CA LEU A 148 -14.55 -1.51 18.44
C LEU A 148 -15.95 -1.33 19.05
N ALA A 149 -16.07 -1.32 20.38
CA ALA A 149 -17.33 -1.05 21.07
C ALA A 149 -17.88 0.33 20.69
N LYS A 150 -17.01 1.35 20.69
CA LYS A 150 -17.36 2.71 20.28
C LYS A 150 -17.80 2.77 18.82
N ALA A 151 -17.06 2.16 17.91
CA ALA A 151 -17.33 2.18 16.48
C ALA A 151 -18.61 1.43 16.10
N SER A 152 -18.91 0.32 16.81
CA SER A 152 -20.09 -0.52 16.56
C SER A 152 -21.33 -0.11 17.34
N GLY A 153 -21.19 0.68 18.40
CA GLY A 153 -22.28 0.97 19.35
C GLY A 153 -22.68 -0.22 20.22
N VAL A 154 -21.87 -1.30 20.26
CA VAL A 154 -22.14 -2.51 21.04
C VAL A 154 -21.24 -2.56 22.26
N GLU A 155 -21.80 -2.64 23.46
CA GLU A 155 -21.01 -2.87 24.68
C GLU A 155 -20.42 -4.28 24.65
N ILE A 156 -19.09 -4.39 24.78
CA ILE A 156 -18.35 -5.67 24.68
C ILE A 156 -17.96 -6.13 26.08
N LYS A 157 -18.59 -7.21 26.58
CA LYS A 157 -18.29 -7.86 27.86
C LYS A 157 -17.76 -9.29 27.70
N ASN A 158 -18.04 -9.90 26.57
CA ASN A 158 -17.69 -11.29 26.31
C ASN A 158 -17.54 -11.55 24.79
N PHE A 159 -17.11 -12.76 24.43
CA PHE A 159 -16.89 -13.14 23.04
C PHE A 159 -18.15 -13.01 22.14
N SER A 160 -19.34 -13.28 22.70
CA SER A 160 -20.59 -13.13 21.92
C SER A 160 -20.83 -11.66 21.51
N ASP A 161 -20.44 -10.72 22.36
CA ASP A 161 -20.61 -9.29 22.08
C ASP A 161 -19.59 -8.81 21.02
N ILE A 162 -18.36 -9.37 21.01
CA ILE A 162 -17.39 -9.13 19.92
C ILE A 162 -17.99 -9.54 18.57
N LYS A 163 -18.64 -10.72 18.49
CA LYS A 163 -19.31 -11.17 17.25
C LYS A 163 -20.42 -10.23 16.82
N LYS A 164 -21.20 -9.71 17.76
CA LYS A 164 -22.26 -8.70 17.44
C LYS A 164 -21.66 -7.40 16.95
N ALA A 165 -20.60 -6.92 17.59
CA ALA A 165 -19.88 -5.72 17.20
C ALA A 165 -19.31 -5.85 15.78
N LEU A 166 -18.61 -6.95 15.49
CA LEU A 166 -18.08 -7.21 14.14
C LEU A 166 -19.19 -7.33 13.10
N LYS A 167 -20.31 -7.98 13.42
CA LYS A 167 -21.47 -8.04 12.51
C LYS A 167 -22.00 -6.65 12.17
N ALA A 168 -22.20 -5.81 13.18
CA ALA A 168 -22.65 -4.43 12.97
C ALA A 168 -21.67 -3.64 12.08
N ARG A 169 -20.35 -3.89 12.23
CA ARG A 169 -19.33 -3.26 11.39
C ARG A 169 -19.32 -3.81 9.96
N ILE A 170 -19.59 -5.09 9.75
CA ILE A 170 -19.77 -5.66 8.40
C ILE A 170 -20.94 -4.99 7.68
N GLU A 171 -22.08 -4.83 8.37
CA GLU A 171 -23.26 -4.15 7.83
C GLU A 171 -22.97 -2.68 7.48
N PHE A 172 -22.17 -2.00 8.30
CA PHE A 172 -21.69 -0.65 8.01
C PHE A 172 -20.81 -0.61 6.77
N PHE A 173 -19.84 -1.55 6.62
CA PHE A 173 -18.97 -1.63 5.44
C PHE A 173 -19.77 -1.95 4.17
N ASP A 174 -20.73 -2.87 4.23
CA ASP A 174 -21.61 -3.23 3.12
C ASP A 174 -22.42 -2.01 2.61
N SER A 175 -22.79 -1.10 3.51
CA SER A 175 -23.47 0.14 3.11
C SER A 175 -22.58 1.17 2.40
N HIS A 176 -21.27 0.93 2.34
CA HIS A 176 -20.26 1.80 1.71
C HIS A 176 -19.60 1.17 0.49
N GLY A 177 -20.00 -0.05 0.07
CA GLY A 177 -19.36 -0.80 -1.00
C GLY A 177 -20.24 -1.37 -2.09
#